data_eed0bc4123fc9435fd6b60d6c08d79d0
#
_entry.id   eed0bc4123fc9435fd6b60d6c08d79d0
#
_cell.length_a   1.000
_cell.length_b   1.000
_cell.length_c   1.000
_cell.angle_alpha   90.00
_cell.angle_beta   90.00
_cell.angle_gamma   90.00
#
_symmetry.space_group_name_H-M   'P 1'
#
loop_
_entity.id
_entity.type
_entity.pdbx_description
1 polymer ?
#
loop_
_entity_poly.entity_id
_entity_poly.type
_entity_poly.pdbx_seq_one_letter_code
_entity_poly.pdbx_strand_id
1 'polypeptide(L)'
;MDTSFLKEVEQFVNLKTSIQVKKLNALERAENKLIFAFDGGMFKADHNTINFVKNHHSERDLILMDQNSTPILISNQQKFLDKAESCYYEAMNEYHLLYEELKKQRTVKKVMDNE
;
A
#
# COMPACT_ATOMS: atom_id res chain seq x y z
N MET A 1 42.34 -17.96 1.22
CA MET A 1 41.17 -17.13 1.40
C MET A 1 40.05 -17.98 1.99
N ASP A 2 39.41 -17.47 3.02
CA ASP A 2 38.40 -18.24 3.72
C ASP A 2 37.08 -18.25 2.95
N THR A 3 36.70 -19.43 2.42
CA THR A 3 35.45 -19.63 1.70
C THR A 3 34.22 -19.48 2.61
N SER A 4 34.38 -19.71 3.93
CA SER A 4 33.34 -19.55 4.92
C SER A 4 32.89 -18.07 5.03
N PHE A 5 33.83 -17.15 5.04
CA PHE A 5 33.55 -15.71 5.07
C PHE A 5 32.76 -15.26 3.83
N LEU A 6 33.16 -15.74 2.64
CA LEU A 6 32.48 -15.41 1.39
C LEU A 6 31.04 -15.91 1.38
N LYS A 7 30.79 -17.10 1.93
CA LYS A 7 29.43 -17.65 2.05
C LYS A 7 28.57 -16.81 3.00
N GLU A 8 29.13 -16.37 4.11
CA GLU A 8 28.42 -15.52 5.07
C GLU A 8 28.02 -14.17 4.44
N VAL A 9 28.93 -13.54 3.70
CA VAL A 9 28.66 -12.29 2.99
C VAL A 9 27.57 -12.51 1.95
N GLU A 10 27.61 -13.60 1.17
CA GLU A 10 26.61 -13.94 0.17
C GLU A 10 25.24 -14.14 0.81
N GLN A 11 25.16 -14.88 1.91
CA GLN A 11 23.91 -15.10 2.64
C GLN A 11 23.34 -13.79 3.17
N PHE A 12 24.18 -12.90 3.67
CA PHE A 12 23.76 -11.58 4.15
C PHE A 12 23.15 -10.75 3.00
N VAL A 13 23.83 -10.68 1.86
CA VAL A 13 23.34 -9.92 0.69
C VAL A 13 22.03 -10.52 0.19
N ASN A 14 21.93 -11.86 0.12
CA ASN A 14 20.72 -12.55 -0.32
C ASN A 14 19.53 -12.27 0.60
N LEU A 15 19.75 -12.26 1.92
CA LEU A 15 18.69 -11.96 2.88
C LEU A 15 18.22 -10.51 2.76
N LYS A 16 19.16 -9.57 2.65
CA LYS A 16 18.83 -8.15 2.46
C LYS A 16 18.02 -7.92 1.19
N THR A 17 18.43 -8.55 0.09
CA THR A 17 17.70 -8.48 -1.19
C THR A 17 16.31 -9.09 -1.06
N SER A 18 16.18 -10.23 -0.39
CA SER A 18 14.90 -10.89 -0.16
C SER A 18 13.94 -10.00 0.65
N ILE A 19 14.44 -9.32 1.69
CA ILE A 19 13.63 -8.38 2.49
C ILE A 19 13.16 -7.22 1.64
N GLN A 20 14.04 -6.64 0.81
CA GLN A 20 13.67 -5.55 -0.08
C GLN A 20 12.61 -5.96 -1.10
N VAL A 21 12.75 -7.16 -1.69
CA VAL A 21 11.76 -7.69 -2.63
C VAL A 21 10.42 -7.91 -1.94
N LYS A 22 10.42 -8.48 -0.74
CA LYS A 22 9.20 -8.67 0.05
C LYS A 22 8.52 -7.33 0.38
N LYS A 23 9.31 -6.30 0.71
CA LYS A 23 8.80 -4.96 0.96
C LYS A 23 8.13 -4.37 -0.27
N LEU A 24 8.77 -4.48 -1.44
CA LEU A 24 8.21 -4.00 -2.70
C LEU A 24 6.93 -4.76 -3.07
N ASN A 25 6.91 -6.07 -2.86
CA ASN A 25 5.72 -6.88 -3.11
C ASN A 25 4.56 -6.50 -2.17
N ALA A 26 4.86 -6.24 -0.91
CA ALA A 26 3.87 -5.79 0.07
C ALA A 26 3.31 -4.42 -0.32
N LEU A 27 4.16 -3.50 -0.78
CA LEU A 27 3.75 -2.19 -1.24
C LEU A 27 2.86 -2.28 -2.48
N GLU A 28 3.24 -3.09 -3.46
CA GLU A 28 2.44 -3.31 -4.67
C GLU A 28 1.07 -3.88 -4.32
N ARG A 29 1.03 -4.84 -3.40
CA ARG A 29 -0.23 -5.42 -2.92
C ARG A 29 -1.11 -4.37 -2.25
N ALA A 30 -0.53 -3.49 -1.43
CA ALA A 30 -1.24 -2.40 -0.80
C ALA A 30 -1.80 -1.42 -1.84
N GLU A 31 -0.99 -1.03 -2.83
CA GLU A 31 -1.42 -0.15 -3.92
C GLU A 31 -2.59 -0.75 -4.69
N ASN A 32 -2.54 -2.05 -4.98
CA ASN A 32 -3.64 -2.74 -5.66
C ASN A 32 -4.91 -2.80 -4.81
N LYS A 33 -4.78 -2.94 -3.50
CA LYS A 33 -5.92 -2.95 -2.59
C LYS A 33 -6.60 -1.60 -2.44
N LEU A 34 -5.92 -0.52 -2.76
CA LEU A 34 -6.52 0.82 -2.75
C LEU A 34 -7.51 1.04 -3.89
N ILE A 35 -7.51 0.17 -4.89
CA ILE A 35 -8.42 0.29 -6.03
C ILE A 35 -9.79 -0.31 -5.66
N PHE A 36 -10.85 0.46 -5.88
CA PHE A 36 -12.21 0.02 -5.61
C PHE A 36 -13.16 0.47 -6.71
N ALA A 37 -14.27 -0.24 -6.87
CA ALA A 37 -15.31 0.08 -7.85
C ALA A 37 -16.42 0.89 -7.18
N PHE A 38 -16.91 1.93 -7.86
CA PHE A 38 -18.02 2.74 -7.38
C PHE A 38 -18.72 3.39 -8.58
N ASP A 39 -20.07 3.33 -8.63
CA ASP A 39 -20.89 3.93 -9.68
C ASP A 39 -20.40 3.62 -11.10
N GLY A 40 -19.88 2.43 -11.33
CA GLY A 40 -19.40 1.99 -12.63
C GLY A 40 -17.98 2.42 -12.98
N GLY A 41 -17.28 3.11 -12.07
CA GLY A 41 -15.89 3.52 -12.24
C GLY A 41 -14.95 2.79 -11.29
N MET A 42 -13.66 2.85 -11.58
CA MET A 42 -12.60 2.32 -10.74
C MET A 42 -11.79 3.46 -10.16
N PHE A 43 -11.75 3.56 -8.84
CA PHE A 43 -11.10 4.66 -8.14
C PHE A 43 -9.99 4.16 -7.24
N LYS A 44 -9.06 5.04 -6.90
CA LYS A 44 -7.99 4.75 -5.95
C LYS A 44 -8.28 5.48 -4.64
N ALA A 45 -8.29 4.73 -3.54
CA ALA A 45 -8.54 5.26 -2.20
C ALA A 45 -7.26 5.90 -1.61
N ASP A 46 -6.70 6.88 -2.31
CA ASP A 46 -5.54 7.62 -1.85
C ASP A 46 -5.97 8.94 -1.15
N HIS A 47 -5.00 9.61 -0.54
CA HIS A 47 -5.28 10.86 0.18
C HIS A 47 -5.85 11.94 -0.73
N ASN A 48 -5.37 12.04 -1.97
CA ASN A 48 -5.84 13.05 -2.91
C ASN A 48 -7.33 12.86 -3.22
N THR A 49 -7.73 11.64 -3.52
CA THR A 49 -9.12 11.30 -3.84
C THR A 49 -10.04 11.53 -2.64
N ILE A 50 -9.64 11.00 -1.48
CA ILE A 50 -10.43 11.12 -0.25
C ILE A 50 -10.58 12.58 0.17
N ASN A 51 -9.48 13.32 0.19
CA ASN A 51 -9.50 14.73 0.59
C ASN A 51 -10.29 15.59 -0.40
N PHE A 52 -10.18 15.33 -1.69
CA PHE A 52 -10.93 16.06 -2.70
C PHE A 52 -12.44 15.91 -2.47
N VAL A 53 -12.91 14.68 -2.31
CA VAL A 53 -14.34 14.40 -2.10
C VAL A 53 -14.80 14.95 -0.73
N LYS A 54 -13.98 14.75 0.30
CA LYS A 54 -14.30 15.21 1.66
C LYS A 54 -14.42 16.72 1.75
N ASN A 55 -13.62 17.46 1.00
CA ASN A 55 -13.61 18.91 0.98
C ASN A 55 -14.56 19.50 -0.05
N HIS A 56 -15.30 18.66 -0.77
CA HIS A 56 -16.27 19.12 -1.74
C HIS A 56 -17.58 19.48 -1.03
N HIS A 57 -17.89 20.77 -0.95
CA HIS A 57 -19.07 21.30 -0.26
C HIS A 57 -20.10 21.94 -1.20
N SER A 58 -20.04 21.61 -2.48
CA SER A 58 -20.98 22.16 -3.45
C SER A 58 -22.29 21.38 -3.43
N GLU A 59 -23.41 22.08 -3.61
CA GLU A 59 -24.72 21.44 -3.85
C GLU A 59 -24.82 20.83 -5.25
N ARG A 60 -23.82 21.09 -6.08
CA ARG A 60 -23.73 20.52 -7.44
C ARG A 60 -23.33 19.04 -7.39
N ASP A 61 -23.72 18.33 -8.41
CA ASP A 61 -23.28 16.96 -8.61
C ASP A 61 -21.76 16.89 -8.74
N LEU A 62 -21.17 15.93 -8.08
CA LEU A 62 -19.74 15.69 -8.17
C LEU A 62 -19.43 14.76 -9.32
N ILE A 63 -18.64 15.24 -10.29
CA ILE A 63 -18.10 14.42 -11.35
C ILE A 63 -16.63 14.18 -11.06
N LEU A 64 -16.24 12.91 -10.96
CA LEU A 64 -14.89 12.51 -10.62
C LEU A 64 -14.35 11.60 -11.72
N MET A 65 -13.13 11.87 -12.20
CA MET A 65 -12.49 10.98 -13.17
C MET A 65 -11.95 9.76 -12.47
N ASP A 66 -12.27 8.59 -13.02
CA ASP A 66 -11.78 7.33 -12.49
C ASP A 66 -10.37 7.01 -13.01
N GLN A 67 -9.85 5.82 -12.67
CA GLN A 67 -8.52 5.38 -13.07
C GLN A 67 -8.38 5.20 -14.59
N ASN A 68 -9.47 5.06 -15.30
CA ASN A 68 -9.52 4.92 -16.76
C ASN A 68 -9.82 6.25 -17.47
N SER A 69 -9.72 7.37 -16.75
CA SER A 69 -10.03 8.71 -17.24
C SER A 69 -11.48 8.86 -17.73
N THR A 70 -12.39 8.09 -17.16
CA THR A 70 -13.81 8.20 -17.43
C THR A 70 -14.46 9.13 -16.40
N PRO A 71 -15.23 10.15 -16.84
CA PRO A 71 -15.93 11.01 -15.90
C PRO A 71 -17.13 10.27 -15.31
N ILE A 72 -17.17 10.15 -14.00
CA ILE A 72 -18.22 9.40 -13.27
C ILE A 72 -18.96 10.37 -12.38
N LEU A 73 -20.29 10.37 -12.50
CA LEU A 73 -21.16 11.12 -11.58
C LEU A 73 -21.28 10.33 -10.27
N ILE A 74 -20.85 10.93 -9.19
CA ILE A 74 -20.90 10.31 -7.87
C ILE A 74 -22.29 10.59 -7.28
N SER A 75 -23.13 9.56 -7.22
CA SER A 75 -24.51 9.68 -6.79
C SER A 75 -24.65 9.94 -5.28
N ASN A 76 -23.76 9.38 -4.48
CA ASN A 76 -23.76 9.54 -3.04
C ASN A 76 -22.34 9.71 -2.53
N GLN A 77 -21.98 10.95 -2.23
CA GLN A 77 -20.61 11.30 -1.79
C GLN A 77 -20.25 10.65 -0.46
N GLN A 78 -21.19 10.55 0.47
CA GLN A 78 -20.92 9.94 1.77
C GLN A 78 -20.65 8.45 1.64
N LYS A 79 -21.40 7.74 0.81
CA LYS A 79 -21.13 6.32 0.53
C LYS A 79 -19.80 6.13 -0.16
N PHE A 80 -19.44 7.04 -1.07
CA PHE A 80 -18.13 7.01 -1.72
C PHE A 80 -17.00 7.14 -0.69
N LEU A 81 -17.10 8.12 0.21
CA LEU A 81 -16.12 8.34 1.28
C LEU A 81 -16.02 7.14 2.21
N ASP A 82 -17.14 6.59 2.63
CA ASP A 82 -17.17 5.44 3.52
C ASP A 82 -16.43 4.24 2.88
N LYS A 83 -16.69 3.99 1.60
CA LYS A 83 -16.05 2.91 0.87
C LYS A 83 -14.56 3.18 0.66
N ALA A 84 -14.21 4.40 0.27
CA ALA A 84 -12.81 4.79 0.04
C ALA A 84 -12.00 4.70 1.34
N GLU A 85 -12.52 5.21 2.44
CA GLU A 85 -11.85 5.16 3.75
C GLU A 85 -11.70 3.72 4.24
N SER A 86 -12.72 2.90 4.10
CA SER A 86 -12.66 1.48 4.45
C SER A 86 -11.59 0.75 3.64
N CYS A 87 -11.53 1.02 2.35
CA CYS A 87 -10.53 0.45 1.45
C CYS A 87 -9.12 0.88 1.84
N TYR A 88 -8.93 2.16 2.16
CA TYR A 88 -7.65 2.70 2.62
C TYR A 88 -7.18 2.02 3.91
N TYR A 89 -8.04 1.95 4.92
CA TYR A 89 -7.67 1.35 6.20
C TYR A 89 -7.34 -0.13 6.06
N GLU A 90 -8.10 -0.86 5.27
CA GLU A 90 -7.84 -2.28 5.02
C GLU A 90 -6.47 -2.48 4.34
N ALA A 91 -6.18 -1.70 3.31
CA ALA A 91 -4.90 -1.77 2.60
C ALA A 91 -3.73 -1.40 3.51
N MET A 92 -3.87 -0.32 4.29
CA MET A 92 -2.80 0.16 5.16
C MET A 92 -2.58 -0.75 6.36
N ASN A 93 -3.64 -1.32 6.94
CA ASN A 93 -3.49 -2.28 8.02
C ASN A 93 -2.73 -3.52 7.58
N GLU A 94 -3.05 -4.06 6.42
CA GLU A 94 -2.31 -5.20 5.87
C GLU A 94 -0.85 -4.84 5.60
N TYR A 95 -0.61 -3.70 4.95
CA TYR A 95 0.76 -3.24 4.67
C TYR A 95 1.56 -3.06 5.96
N HIS A 96 0.95 -2.45 6.97
CA HIS A 96 1.59 -2.22 8.27
C HIS A 96 1.98 -3.54 8.95
N LEU A 97 1.09 -4.54 8.94
CA LEU A 97 1.40 -5.85 9.50
C LEU A 97 2.56 -6.53 8.78
N LEU A 98 2.56 -6.50 7.46
CA LEU A 98 3.64 -7.07 6.65
C LEU A 98 4.96 -6.33 6.88
N TYR A 99 4.91 -5.01 6.97
CA TYR A 99 6.08 -4.19 7.24
C TYR A 99 6.68 -4.48 8.62
N GLU A 100 5.84 -4.60 9.66
CA GLU A 100 6.30 -4.94 11.01
C GLU A 100 6.94 -6.33 11.05
N GLU A 101 6.40 -7.27 10.30
CA GLU A 101 6.98 -8.61 10.19
C GLU A 101 8.36 -8.58 9.53
N LEU A 102 8.52 -7.82 8.45
CA LEU A 102 9.80 -7.63 7.79
C LEU A 102 10.81 -6.93 8.70
N LYS A 103 10.34 -5.96 9.47
CA LYS A 103 11.16 -5.24 10.46
C LYS A 103 11.69 -6.19 11.54
N LYS A 104 10.87 -7.12 12.00
CA LYS A 104 11.29 -8.15 12.96
C LYS A 104 12.37 -9.06 12.39
N GLN A 105 12.24 -9.51 11.15
CA GLN A 105 13.25 -10.31 10.46
C GLN A 105 14.58 -9.57 10.40
N ARG A 106 14.54 -8.29 10.08
CA ARG A 106 15.71 -7.42 10.01
C ARG A 106 16.39 -7.26 11.37
N THR A 107 15.60 -7.11 12.43
CA THR A 107 16.11 -6.97 13.81
C THR A 107 16.75 -8.25 14.30
N VAL A 108 16.12 -9.41 14.08
CA VAL A 108 16.67 -10.72 14.45
C VAL A 108 18.03 -10.93 13.79
N LYS A 109 18.15 -10.65 12.50
CA LYS A 109 19.41 -10.76 11.79
C LYS A 109 20.48 -9.86 12.38
N LYS A 110 20.14 -8.63 12.71
CA LYS A 110 21.09 -7.67 13.30
C LYS A 110 21.62 -8.17 14.65
N VAL A 111 20.76 -8.77 15.47
CA VAL A 111 21.17 -9.38 16.74
C VAL A 111 22.10 -10.58 16.51
N MET A 112 21.77 -11.45 15.57
CA MET A 112 22.59 -12.60 15.22
C MET A 112 23.97 -12.20 14.70
N ASP A 113 24.04 -11.13 13.93
CA ASP A 113 25.32 -10.62 13.37
C ASP A 113 26.23 -10.04 14.46
N ASN A 114 25.72 -9.70 15.63
CA ASN A 114 26.47 -9.15 16.76
C ASN A 114 26.96 -10.22 17.75
N GLU A 115 26.58 -11.47 17.56
CA GLU A 115 27.08 -12.61 18.32
C GLU A 115 28.38 -13.14 17.68
#